data_cf1bbd63e69b9c9b0ea681d2d21e0cc7
#
_entry.id   cf1bbd63e69b9c9b0ea681d2d21e0cc7
#
_cell.length_a   1.000
_cell.length_b   1.000
_cell.length_c   1.000
_cell.angle_alpha   90.00
_cell.angle_beta   90.00
_cell.angle_gamma   90.00
#
_symmetry.space_group_name_H-M   'P 1'
#
loop_
_entity.id
_entity.type
_entity.pdbx_description
1 polymer ?
#
loop_
_entity_poly.entity_id
_entity_poly.type
_entity_poly.pdbx_seq_one_letter_code
_entity_poly.pdbx_strand_id
1 'polypeptide(L)'
;MTVSTVREEVGLPTNPFRVRKIPDFHWIDEYPIQEREWLIEDLISPYINILSGQPKAGKSTLATAIALAVMEKQPILGKQVNQQGPVAWMGFDGGWDEELCNRTKQRKRSQLMVQPPFDLTKTEYAHELGARLRQLDCKLLVVDHLYGFATNNNLDINNQLDASTATRGVQIINSEYQIPVLLVAHAPKGHSGGVAHSNLLKGLARVLLEMTGTSGNGRRTVKVIGNQIETHSLVFYLSETDLVTLAPSVEQGRKRSRDFETKKERARKAFEQATPQDLTSASAFGRLFFRLGLSKSQPSSIKMVQRCIEIGVLISKDGEIQPGPNFDI
;
A
#
# COMPACT_ATOMS: atom_id res chain seq x y z
N MET A 1 39.02 23.07 2.32
CA MET A 1 37.78 23.16 1.50
C MET A 1 36.62 23.48 2.45
N THR A 2 35.95 24.60 2.26
CA THR A 2 34.82 25.01 3.10
C THR A 2 33.58 24.23 2.68
N VAL A 3 32.62 24.05 3.59
CA VAL A 3 31.33 23.36 3.36
C VAL A 3 30.59 23.91 2.13
N SER A 4 30.86 25.18 1.77
CA SER A 4 30.31 25.86 0.59
C SER A 4 30.82 25.24 -0.73
N THR A 5 32.11 24.91 -0.82
CA THR A 5 32.73 24.41 -2.05
C THR A 5 32.26 22.98 -2.42
N VAL A 6 31.99 22.14 -1.40
CA VAL A 6 31.46 20.78 -1.61
C VAL A 6 30.00 20.79 -2.10
N ARG A 7 29.24 21.84 -1.73
CA ARG A 7 27.84 21.98 -2.16
C ARG A 7 27.69 22.35 -3.64
N GLU A 8 28.61 23.11 -4.20
CA GLU A 8 28.62 23.50 -5.61
C GLU A 8 28.99 22.32 -6.51
N GLU A 9 29.94 21.49 -6.09
CA GLU A 9 30.39 20.31 -6.85
C GLU A 9 29.33 19.19 -6.93
N VAL A 10 28.40 19.11 -5.96
CA VAL A 10 27.39 18.07 -5.89
C VAL A 10 26.01 18.55 -6.42
N GLY A 11 25.90 19.77 -6.92
CA GLY A 11 24.64 20.33 -7.42
C GLY A 11 23.59 20.53 -6.34
N LEU A 12 23.99 20.64 -5.07
CA LEU A 12 23.11 20.96 -3.96
C LEU A 12 22.76 22.46 -3.97
N PRO A 13 21.53 22.85 -3.62
CA PRO A 13 21.20 24.26 -3.50
C PRO A 13 22.12 24.93 -2.50
N THR A 14 22.80 25.98 -2.93
CA THR A 14 23.85 26.72 -2.17
C THR A 14 23.32 27.42 -0.93
N ASN A 15 22.00 27.56 -0.80
CA ASN A 15 21.36 28.12 0.38
C ASN A 15 20.01 27.43 0.68
N PRO A 16 19.90 26.60 1.74
CA PRO A 16 18.65 25.96 2.12
C PRO A 16 17.58 26.95 2.60
N PHE A 17 17.96 28.20 2.91
CA PHE A 17 17.06 29.28 3.32
C PHE A 17 16.78 30.28 2.21
N ARG A 18 17.24 30.04 0.97
CA ARG A 18 16.80 30.90 -0.14
C ARG A 18 15.29 30.80 -0.22
N VAL A 19 14.60 31.91 0.04
CA VAL A 19 13.17 32.05 -0.22
C VAL A 19 12.97 31.58 -1.65
N ARG A 20 12.39 30.39 -1.82
CA ARG A 20 12.06 29.87 -3.15
C ARG A 20 11.14 30.89 -3.78
N LYS A 21 11.56 31.44 -4.93
CA LYS A 21 10.68 32.27 -5.75
C LYS A 21 9.39 31.47 -5.95
N ILE A 22 8.25 32.07 -5.66
CA ILE A 22 6.96 31.43 -5.96
C ILE A 22 6.98 31.09 -7.43
N PRO A 23 6.80 29.81 -7.82
CA PRO A 23 6.78 29.45 -9.22
C PRO A 23 5.67 30.17 -9.96
N ASP A 24 5.90 30.49 -11.23
CA ASP A 24 4.87 31.08 -12.07
C ASP A 24 3.72 30.06 -12.29
N PHE A 25 2.50 30.58 -12.47
CA PHE A 25 1.37 29.75 -12.89
C PHE A 25 1.56 29.34 -14.36
N HIS A 26 1.26 28.11 -14.67
CA HIS A 26 1.24 27.57 -16.03
C HIS A 26 -0.19 27.15 -16.37
N TRP A 27 -0.57 27.35 -17.62
CA TRP A 27 -1.78 26.71 -18.17
C TRP A 27 -1.55 25.22 -18.22
N ILE A 28 -2.59 24.41 -17.99
CA ILE A 28 -2.44 22.94 -17.93
C ILE A 28 -1.89 22.36 -19.24
N ASP A 29 -2.24 22.95 -20.38
CA ASP A 29 -1.78 22.53 -21.70
C ASP A 29 -0.30 22.85 -21.96
N GLU A 30 0.27 23.78 -21.22
CA GLU A 30 1.68 24.21 -21.30
C GLU A 30 2.53 23.64 -20.17
N TYR A 31 1.90 23.03 -19.17
CA TYR A 31 2.59 22.49 -18.01
C TYR A 31 3.36 21.22 -18.40
N PRO A 32 4.70 21.16 -18.19
CA PRO A 32 5.50 20.00 -18.52
C PRO A 32 5.17 18.85 -17.58
N ILE A 33 4.17 18.05 -17.93
CA ILE A 33 3.82 16.85 -17.15
C ILE A 33 4.93 15.82 -17.34
N GLN A 34 5.66 15.55 -16.27
CA GLN A 34 6.59 14.42 -16.21
C GLN A 34 5.81 13.19 -15.72
N GLU A 35 5.41 12.34 -16.66
CA GLU A 35 4.90 11.02 -16.29
C GLU A 35 6.04 10.20 -15.70
N ARG A 36 5.85 9.74 -14.47
CA ARG A 36 6.80 8.84 -13.81
C ARG A 36 6.34 7.41 -14.03
N GLU A 37 7.24 6.60 -14.57
CA GLU A 37 7.00 5.19 -14.76
C GLU A 37 6.86 4.45 -13.41
N TRP A 38 5.95 3.47 -13.34
CA TRP A 38 5.84 2.57 -12.22
C TRP A 38 7.16 1.84 -11.97
N LEU A 39 7.57 1.73 -10.70
CA LEU A 39 8.74 0.93 -10.34
C LEU A 39 8.43 -0.57 -10.50
N ILE A 40 7.27 -0.99 -9.98
CA ILE A 40 6.70 -2.32 -10.20
C ILE A 40 5.24 -2.12 -10.59
N GLU A 41 4.87 -2.58 -11.77
CA GLU A 41 3.58 -2.33 -12.37
C GLU A 41 2.42 -2.74 -11.45
N ASP A 42 1.45 -1.84 -11.25
CA ASP A 42 0.28 -2.02 -10.36
C ASP A 42 0.61 -2.49 -8.93
N LEU A 43 1.83 -2.32 -8.47
CA LEU A 43 2.25 -2.73 -7.12
C LEU A 43 3.03 -1.64 -6.39
N ILE A 44 4.07 -1.07 -7.00
CA ILE A 44 4.89 0.00 -6.42
C ILE A 44 4.93 1.18 -7.39
N SER A 45 4.22 2.23 -7.02
CA SER A 45 4.21 3.47 -7.77
C SER A 45 5.52 4.25 -7.64
N PRO A 46 5.80 5.22 -8.53
CA PRO A 46 6.97 6.10 -8.41
C PRO A 46 6.87 7.12 -7.27
N TYR A 47 5.85 7.01 -6.45
CA TYR A 47 5.55 7.91 -5.34
C TYR A 47 5.75 7.23 -3.98
N ILE A 48 5.02 7.70 -2.96
CA ILE A 48 5.00 7.06 -1.65
C ILE A 48 4.00 5.92 -1.67
N ASN A 49 4.46 4.74 -1.26
CA ASN A 49 3.69 3.52 -1.13
C ASN A 49 3.71 3.09 0.33
N ILE A 50 2.61 2.55 0.84
CA ILE A 50 2.53 2.08 2.22
C ILE A 50 2.18 0.59 2.24
N LEU A 51 3.01 -0.21 2.90
CA LEU A 51 2.74 -1.61 3.22
C LEU A 51 2.26 -1.71 4.66
N SER A 52 0.99 -1.99 4.85
CA SER A 52 0.37 -2.10 6.16
C SER A 52 -0.07 -3.53 6.48
N GLY A 53 -0.15 -3.86 7.75
CA GLY A 53 -0.62 -5.16 8.22
C GLY A 53 -0.35 -5.36 9.70
N GLN A 54 -0.95 -6.40 10.28
CA GLN A 54 -0.76 -6.74 11.70
C GLN A 54 0.71 -7.09 12.00
N PRO A 55 1.17 -6.94 13.24
CA PRO A 55 2.47 -7.47 13.65
C PRO A 55 2.62 -8.94 13.25
N LYS A 56 3.81 -9.34 12.83
CA LYS A 56 4.14 -10.72 12.40
C LYS A 56 3.37 -11.22 11.16
N ALA A 57 2.70 -10.34 10.43
CA ALA A 57 2.08 -10.69 9.15
C ALA A 57 3.09 -11.03 8.04
N GLY A 58 4.37 -10.65 8.20
CA GLY A 58 5.42 -10.85 7.20
C GLY A 58 5.67 -9.65 6.30
N LYS A 59 5.32 -8.43 6.78
CA LYS A 59 5.54 -7.18 6.03
C LYS A 59 6.98 -6.97 5.62
N SER A 60 7.91 -7.06 6.57
CA SER A 60 9.35 -6.91 6.31
C SER A 60 9.87 -7.97 5.32
N THR A 61 9.31 -9.20 5.36
CA THR A 61 9.64 -10.25 4.39
C THR A 61 9.16 -9.87 2.98
N LEU A 62 7.94 -9.36 2.84
CA LEU A 62 7.44 -8.87 1.55
C LEU A 62 8.23 -7.65 1.07
N ALA A 63 8.53 -6.70 1.95
CA ALA A 63 9.35 -5.54 1.61
C ALA A 63 10.77 -5.95 1.15
N THR A 64 11.38 -6.97 1.81
CA THR A 64 12.66 -7.54 1.38
C THR A 64 12.55 -8.18 -0.01
N ALA A 65 11.48 -8.94 -0.28
CA ALA A 65 11.25 -9.53 -1.59
C ALA A 65 11.08 -8.46 -2.69
N ILE A 66 10.35 -7.38 -2.39
CA ILE A 66 10.21 -6.23 -3.30
C ILE A 66 11.59 -5.59 -3.58
N ALA A 67 12.39 -5.36 -2.54
CA ALA A 67 13.73 -4.81 -2.68
C ALA A 67 14.63 -5.68 -3.58
N LEU A 68 14.65 -7.00 -3.34
CA LEU A 68 15.40 -7.96 -4.17
C LEU A 68 14.91 -7.97 -5.62
N ALA A 69 13.58 -7.96 -5.82
CA ALA A 69 13.00 -7.91 -7.16
C ALA A 69 13.46 -6.68 -7.95
N VAL A 70 13.51 -5.50 -7.31
CA VAL A 70 14.03 -4.27 -7.92
C VAL A 70 15.52 -4.38 -8.25
N MET A 71 16.33 -4.90 -7.34
CA MET A 71 17.76 -5.05 -7.57
C MET A 71 18.08 -6.06 -8.68
N GLU A 72 17.31 -7.13 -8.79
CA GLU A 72 17.54 -8.23 -9.74
C GLU A 72 16.72 -8.08 -11.02
N LYS A 73 15.84 -7.09 -11.12
CA LYS A 73 14.85 -6.91 -12.22
C LYS A 73 14.03 -8.18 -12.46
N GLN A 74 13.62 -8.84 -11.38
CA GLN A 74 12.83 -10.06 -11.45
C GLN A 74 11.36 -9.76 -11.13
N PRO A 75 10.40 -10.41 -11.81
CA PRO A 75 8.99 -10.26 -11.50
C PRO A 75 8.70 -10.65 -10.05
N ILE A 76 7.79 -9.90 -9.40
CA ILE A 76 7.33 -10.22 -8.05
C ILE A 76 5.80 -10.27 -8.02
N LEU A 77 5.23 -11.29 -7.41
CA LEU A 77 3.76 -11.50 -7.31
C LEU A 77 3.05 -11.41 -8.68
N GLY A 78 3.74 -11.82 -9.75
CA GLY A 78 3.24 -11.76 -11.14
C GLY A 78 3.26 -10.37 -11.76
N LYS A 79 3.91 -9.39 -11.13
CA LYS A 79 4.06 -8.02 -11.61
C LYS A 79 5.48 -7.76 -12.11
N GLN A 80 5.60 -7.04 -13.23
CA GLN A 80 6.89 -6.71 -13.84
C GLN A 80 7.59 -5.58 -13.10
N VAL A 81 8.91 -5.69 -12.98
CA VAL A 81 9.79 -4.62 -12.47
C VAL A 81 10.28 -3.81 -13.68
N ASN A 82 9.92 -2.53 -13.73
CA ASN A 82 10.26 -1.68 -14.85
C ASN A 82 11.68 -1.11 -14.74
N GLN A 83 12.12 -0.75 -13.52
CA GLN A 83 13.43 -0.16 -13.30
C GLN A 83 14.27 -1.04 -12.37
N GLN A 84 15.52 -1.31 -12.77
CA GLN A 84 16.52 -2.01 -11.97
C GLN A 84 17.50 -1.03 -11.32
N GLY A 85 17.91 -1.31 -10.11
CA GLY A 85 18.99 -0.55 -9.48
C GLY A 85 19.09 -0.73 -7.97
N PRO A 86 19.95 0.06 -7.31
CA PRO A 86 20.17 0.02 -5.88
C PRO A 86 18.89 0.31 -5.09
N VAL A 87 18.76 -0.34 -3.93
CA VAL A 87 17.69 -0.11 -2.95
C VAL A 87 18.32 0.31 -1.63
N ALA A 88 17.77 1.36 -1.02
CA ALA A 88 18.16 1.79 0.31
C ALA A 88 17.16 1.27 1.35
N TRP A 89 17.67 0.82 2.50
CA TRP A 89 16.87 0.31 3.60
C TRP A 89 17.21 1.05 4.90
N MET A 90 16.19 1.55 5.57
CA MET A 90 16.28 2.10 6.92
C MET A 90 15.39 1.26 7.84
N GLY A 91 16.00 0.58 8.82
CA GLY A 91 15.28 -0.22 9.82
C GLY A 91 15.26 0.49 11.17
N PHE A 92 14.18 0.36 11.92
CA PHE A 92 13.97 1.03 13.20
C PHE A 92 13.65 0.09 14.36
N ASP A 93 13.54 -1.20 14.12
CA ASP A 93 13.39 -2.21 15.16
C ASP A 93 14.74 -2.72 15.67
N GLY A 94 14.81 -3.22 16.90
CA GLY A 94 15.99 -3.93 17.38
C GLY A 94 16.25 -5.20 16.56
N GLY A 95 17.48 -5.38 16.06
CA GLY A 95 17.88 -6.57 15.28
C GLY A 95 17.40 -6.59 13.83
N TRP A 96 16.87 -5.48 13.30
CA TRP A 96 16.40 -5.37 11.92
C TRP A 96 17.48 -5.71 10.89
N ASP A 97 18.72 -5.33 11.17
CA ASP A 97 19.90 -5.54 10.32
C ASP A 97 20.27 -7.02 10.24
N GLU A 98 20.26 -7.74 11.37
CA GLU A 98 20.45 -9.18 11.42
C GLU A 98 19.36 -9.92 10.65
N GLU A 99 18.09 -9.54 10.87
CA GLU A 99 16.97 -10.12 10.15
C GLU A 99 17.04 -9.86 8.64
N LEU A 100 17.40 -8.65 8.23
CA LEU A 100 17.57 -8.31 6.81
C LEU A 100 18.73 -9.11 6.20
N CYS A 101 19.86 -9.22 6.90
CA CYS A 101 20.99 -10.05 6.50
C CYS A 101 20.58 -11.52 6.34
N ASN A 102 19.82 -12.07 7.26
CA ASN A 102 19.36 -13.46 7.20
C ASN A 102 18.41 -13.69 6.01
N ARG A 103 17.44 -12.79 5.78
CA ARG A 103 16.51 -12.86 4.64
C ARG A 103 17.22 -12.75 3.28
N THR A 104 18.34 -12.05 3.22
CA THR A 104 19.08 -11.80 1.98
C THR A 104 20.33 -12.68 1.82
N LYS A 105 20.60 -13.59 2.74
CA LYS A 105 21.85 -14.37 2.85
C LYS A 105 22.26 -15.10 1.58
N GLN A 106 21.31 -15.61 0.81
CA GLN A 106 21.55 -16.38 -0.42
C GLN A 106 21.37 -15.56 -1.72
N ARG A 107 21.25 -14.23 -1.62
CA ARG A 107 20.93 -13.34 -2.73
C ARG A 107 22.08 -12.35 -3.02
N LYS A 108 22.06 -11.77 -4.22
CA LYS A 108 22.98 -10.67 -4.55
C LYS A 108 22.64 -9.43 -3.72
N ARG A 109 23.53 -9.06 -2.81
CA ARG A 109 23.34 -7.91 -1.89
C ARG A 109 24.14 -6.67 -2.28
N SER A 110 24.87 -6.72 -3.37
CA SER A 110 25.78 -5.63 -3.78
C SER A 110 25.10 -4.30 -4.08
N GLN A 111 23.78 -4.31 -4.28
CA GLN A 111 22.98 -3.12 -4.53
C GLN A 111 22.02 -2.80 -3.36
N LEU A 112 22.08 -3.53 -2.25
CA LEU A 112 21.33 -3.22 -1.04
C LEU A 112 22.16 -2.33 -0.13
N MET A 113 21.74 -1.07 -0.01
CA MET A 113 22.35 -0.09 0.87
C MET A 113 21.57 -0.08 2.18
N VAL A 114 22.28 -0.15 3.31
CA VAL A 114 21.68 0.00 4.63
C VAL A 114 22.08 1.33 5.23
N GLN A 115 21.09 2.06 5.71
CA GLN A 115 21.28 3.33 6.39
C GLN A 115 20.91 3.16 7.86
N PRO A 116 21.83 3.36 8.78
CA PRO A 116 21.49 3.42 10.21
C PRO A 116 20.37 4.46 10.47
N PRO A 117 19.51 4.21 11.44
CA PRO A 117 18.43 5.13 11.79
C PRO A 117 18.96 6.54 12.11
N PHE A 118 18.33 7.56 11.55
CA PHE A 118 18.57 8.96 11.88
C PHE A 118 17.31 9.80 11.72
N ASP A 119 17.36 11.04 12.16
CA ASP A 119 16.17 11.90 12.26
C ASP A 119 15.81 12.54 10.91
N LEU A 120 14.89 11.89 10.17
CA LEU A 120 14.30 12.43 8.94
C LEU A 120 13.25 13.52 9.18
N THR A 121 12.94 13.89 10.43
CA THR A 121 12.06 15.04 10.68
C THR A 121 12.74 16.36 10.36
N LYS A 122 14.06 16.37 10.35
CA LYS A 122 14.89 17.51 9.95
C LYS A 122 15.02 17.56 8.43
N THR A 123 14.56 18.65 7.85
CA THR A 123 14.53 18.84 6.40
C THR A 123 15.92 18.81 5.76
N GLU A 124 16.93 19.34 6.44
CA GLU A 124 18.32 19.31 6.00
C GLU A 124 18.85 17.86 5.82
N TYR A 125 18.51 16.96 6.75
CA TYR A 125 18.91 15.56 6.64
C TYR A 125 18.17 14.83 5.54
N ALA A 126 16.90 15.15 5.32
CA ALA A 126 16.13 14.61 4.21
C ALA A 126 16.70 15.04 2.85
N HIS A 127 17.14 16.30 2.71
CA HIS A 127 17.82 16.78 1.51
C HIS A 127 19.19 16.12 1.30
N GLU A 128 19.97 15.98 2.34
CA GLU A 128 21.28 15.30 2.26
C GLU A 128 21.11 13.84 1.84
N LEU A 129 20.21 13.10 2.49
CA LEU A 129 19.92 11.73 2.12
C LEU A 129 19.39 11.64 0.69
N GLY A 130 18.41 12.45 0.32
CA GLY A 130 17.83 12.45 -1.02
C GLY A 130 18.87 12.70 -2.11
N ALA A 131 19.78 13.65 -1.90
CA ALA A 131 20.88 13.91 -2.82
C ALA A 131 21.84 12.71 -2.97
N ARG A 132 22.21 12.08 -1.86
CA ARG A 132 23.07 10.87 -1.87
C ARG A 132 22.39 9.71 -2.58
N LEU A 133 21.11 9.46 -2.29
CA LEU A 133 20.35 8.38 -2.92
C LEU A 133 20.22 8.61 -4.44
N ARG A 134 20.00 9.85 -4.86
CA ARG A 134 19.94 10.20 -6.28
C ARG A 134 21.29 10.02 -6.98
N GLN A 135 22.40 10.42 -6.34
CA GLN A 135 23.75 10.22 -6.85
C GLN A 135 24.08 8.73 -7.02
N LEU A 136 23.57 7.87 -6.14
CA LEU A 136 23.74 6.41 -6.19
C LEU A 136 22.72 5.73 -7.13
N ASP A 137 21.91 6.48 -7.86
CA ASP A 137 20.85 5.98 -8.73
C ASP A 137 19.86 5.04 -8.01
N CYS A 138 19.56 5.35 -6.73
CA CYS A 138 18.68 4.55 -5.89
C CYS A 138 17.26 4.50 -6.49
N LYS A 139 16.73 3.30 -6.64
CA LYS A 139 15.40 3.07 -7.24
C LYS A 139 14.28 2.94 -6.22
N LEU A 140 14.61 2.66 -4.95
CA LEU A 140 13.62 2.51 -3.89
C LEU A 140 14.27 2.82 -2.53
N LEU A 141 13.59 3.61 -1.72
CA LEU A 141 13.86 3.73 -0.28
C LEU A 141 12.81 2.95 0.51
N VAL A 142 13.25 1.97 1.29
CA VAL A 142 12.39 1.24 2.24
C VAL A 142 12.61 1.79 3.65
N VAL A 143 11.52 2.12 4.35
CA VAL A 143 11.52 2.54 5.76
C VAL A 143 10.73 1.50 6.57
N ASP A 144 11.42 0.68 7.35
CA ASP A 144 10.86 -0.44 8.11
C ASP A 144 11.16 -0.30 9.61
N HIS A 145 10.23 0.17 10.44
CA HIS A 145 8.89 0.63 10.10
C HIS A 145 8.63 2.05 10.63
N LEU A 146 7.61 2.70 10.08
CA LEU A 146 7.25 4.09 10.40
C LEU A 146 6.98 4.33 11.90
N TYR A 147 6.38 3.37 12.62
CA TYR A 147 6.12 3.50 14.05
C TYR A 147 7.43 3.56 14.86
N GLY A 148 8.41 2.70 14.56
CA GLY A 148 9.73 2.74 15.20
C GLY A 148 10.43 4.07 14.95
N PHE A 149 10.37 4.58 13.71
CA PHE A 149 10.87 5.91 13.37
C PHE A 149 10.21 7.01 14.22
N ALA A 150 8.88 7.03 14.29
CA ALA A 150 8.14 8.03 15.06
C ALA A 150 8.49 7.96 16.56
N THR A 151 8.51 6.76 17.14
CA THR A 151 8.84 6.55 18.56
C THR A 151 10.27 7.01 18.88
N ASN A 152 11.25 6.71 18.03
CA ASN A 152 12.63 7.13 18.23
C ASN A 152 12.80 8.66 18.19
N ASN A 153 11.85 9.37 17.57
CA ASN A 153 11.81 10.82 17.51
C ASN A 153 10.76 11.44 18.47
N ASN A 154 10.25 10.68 19.45
CA ASN A 154 9.22 11.10 20.42
C ASN A 154 7.94 11.64 19.77
N LEU A 155 7.53 11.06 18.64
CA LEU A 155 6.32 11.42 17.91
C LEU A 155 5.23 10.37 18.13
N ASP A 156 4.00 10.82 18.33
CA ASP A 156 2.81 9.95 18.35
C ASP A 156 2.18 9.90 16.95
N ILE A 157 2.36 8.78 16.26
CA ILE A 157 1.83 8.59 14.91
C ILE A 157 0.29 8.62 14.84
N ASN A 158 -0.41 8.57 16.00
CA ASN A 158 -1.87 8.74 16.08
C ASN A 158 -2.25 10.23 15.98
N ASN A 159 -1.38 11.12 16.35
CA ASN A 159 -1.56 12.55 16.23
C ASN A 159 -1.28 12.96 14.78
N GLN A 160 -2.17 13.75 14.17
CA GLN A 160 -2.01 14.18 12.77
C GLN A 160 -0.76 15.04 12.55
N LEU A 161 -0.44 15.92 13.50
CA LEU A 161 0.73 16.81 13.40
C LEU A 161 2.01 16.00 13.47
N ASP A 162 2.10 15.05 14.41
CA ASP A 162 3.26 14.20 14.58
C ASP A 162 3.42 13.24 13.40
N ALA A 163 2.32 12.68 12.87
CA ALA A 163 2.33 11.86 11.66
C ALA A 163 2.80 12.67 10.43
N SER A 164 2.38 13.94 10.30
CA SER A 164 2.86 14.86 9.27
C SER A 164 4.36 15.11 9.42
N THR A 165 4.82 15.35 10.64
CA THR A 165 6.23 15.55 10.97
C THR A 165 7.06 14.32 10.64
N ALA A 166 6.60 13.14 11.07
CA ALA A 166 7.27 11.85 10.81
C ALA A 166 7.40 11.53 9.30
N THR A 167 6.47 11.99 8.47
CA THR A 167 6.49 11.69 7.04
C THR A 167 7.12 12.78 6.18
N ARG A 168 7.44 13.94 6.75
CA ARG A 168 7.94 15.10 6.00
C ARG A 168 9.23 14.80 5.23
N GLY A 169 10.19 14.15 5.85
CA GLY A 169 11.48 13.83 5.21
C GLY A 169 11.30 12.89 4.01
N VAL A 170 10.46 11.86 4.13
CA VAL A 170 10.20 10.94 3.01
C VAL A 170 9.42 11.62 1.88
N GLN A 171 8.57 12.61 2.21
CA GLN A 171 7.89 13.43 1.19
C GLN A 171 8.90 14.27 0.40
N ILE A 172 9.87 14.91 1.06
CA ILE A 172 10.96 15.65 0.41
C ILE A 172 11.76 14.73 -0.51
N ILE A 173 12.18 13.56 -0.02
CA ILE A 173 12.96 12.59 -0.80
C ILE A 173 12.19 12.16 -2.06
N ASN A 174 10.89 11.88 -1.94
CA ASN A 174 10.09 11.49 -3.08
C ASN A 174 9.80 12.64 -4.05
N SER A 175 9.40 13.81 -3.54
CA SER A 175 8.96 14.92 -4.39
C SER A 175 10.12 15.63 -5.10
N GLU A 176 11.23 15.88 -4.40
CA GLU A 176 12.33 16.66 -4.92
C GLU A 176 13.43 15.82 -5.57
N TYR A 177 13.67 14.61 -5.05
CA TYR A 177 14.70 13.71 -5.57
C TYR A 177 14.14 12.59 -6.43
N GLN A 178 12.81 12.48 -6.53
CA GLN A 178 12.08 11.53 -7.38
C GLN A 178 12.38 10.05 -7.07
N ILE A 179 12.65 9.76 -5.80
CA ILE A 179 12.93 8.41 -5.34
C ILE A 179 11.63 7.79 -4.80
N PRO A 180 11.15 6.67 -5.34
CA PRO A 180 10.03 5.93 -4.79
C PRO A 180 10.29 5.52 -3.34
N VAL A 181 9.27 5.58 -2.50
CA VAL A 181 9.38 5.22 -1.08
C VAL A 181 8.38 4.13 -0.74
N LEU A 182 8.83 3.11 -0.03
CA LEU A 182 7.99 2.08 0.59
C LEU A 182 8.05 2.23 2.11
N LEU A 183 6.97 2.73 2.71
CA LEU A 183 6.81 2.81 4.15
C LEU A 183 6.14 1.54 4.67
N VAL A 184 6.79 0.85 5.59
CA VAL A 184 6.17 -0.26 6.31
C VAL A 184 5.45 0.30 7.55
N ALA A 185 4.17 -0.03 7.71
CA ALA A 185 3.33 0.47 8.79
C ALA A 185 2.53 -0.65 9.46
N HIS A 186 2.08 -0.42 10.69
CA HIS A 186 1.16 -1.34 11.34
C HIS A 186 -0.30 -1.08 10.94
N ALA A 187 -1.12 -2.12 10.91
CA ALA A 187 -2.57 -2.00 10.82
C ALA A 187 -3.18 -1.68 12.20
N PRO A 188 -4.36 -1.04 12.28
CA PRO A 188 -5.06 -0.81 13.53
C PRO A 188 -5.34 -2.12 14.27
N LYS A 189 -5.25 -2.11 15.61
CA LYS A 189 -5.63 -3.27 16.42
C LYS A 189 -7.11 -3.60 16.20
N GLY A 190 -7.42 -4.88 16.01
CA GLY A 190 -8.81 -5.34 15.83
C GLY A 190 -9.40 -5.18 14.44
N HIS A 191 -8.68 -4.63 13.47
CA HIS A 191 -9.12 -4.51 12.08
C HIS A 191 -8.21 -5.33 11.15
N SER A 192 -8.81 -6.01 10.19
CA SER A 192 -8.09 -6.85 9.23
C SER A 192 -7.47 -6.09 8.06
N GLY A 193 -7.55 -4.77 8.03
CA GLY A 193 -7.02 -3.94 6.95
C GLY A 193 -6.91 -2.47 7.36
N GLY A 194 -6.26 -1.67 6.51
CA GLY A 194 -6.01 -0.26 6.72
C GLY A 194 -4.64 0.03 7.33
N VAL A 195 -4.29 1.30 7.37
CA VAL A 195 -3.11 1.81 8.08
C VAL A 195 -3.54 2.24 9.48
N ALA A 196 -2.78 1.81 10.50
CA ALA A 196 -2.99 2.29 11.86
C ALA A 196 -2.84 3.82 11.89
N HIS A 197 -3.70 4.43 12.67
CA HIS A 197 -3.50 5.70 13.34
C HIS A 197 -3.83 6.99 12.60
N SER A 198 -3.79 7.08 11.25
CA SER A 198 -4.03 8.40 10.64
C SER A 198 -4.63 8.31 9.24
N ASN A 199 -5.72 9.06 9.00
CA ASN A 199 -6.23 9.31 7.65
C ASN A 199 -5.21 10.05 6.78
N LEU A 200 -4.28 10.78 7.40
CA LEU A 200 -3.17 11.46 6.73
C LEU A 200 -2.27 10.46 6.01
N LEU A 201 -1.92 9.34 6.64
CA LEU A 201 -1.09 8.31 6.01
C LEU A 201 -1.76 7.69 4.79
N LYS A 202 -3.09 7.51 4.83
CA LYS A 202 -3.85 7.02 3.66
C LYS A 202 -3.84 8.04 2.52
N GLY A 203 -3.95 9.32 2.85
CA GLY A 203 -3.89 10.41 1.87
C GLY A 203 -2.50 10.61 1.27
N LEU A 204 -1.45 10.26 2.01
CA LEU A 204 -0.06 10.35 1.56
C LEU A 204 0.28 9.25 0.54
N ALA A 205 -0.28 8.06 0.71
CA ALA A 205 0.04 6.92 -0.12
C ALA A 205 -0.59 7.01 -1.51
N ARG A 206 0.22 6.89 -2.56
CA ARG A 206 -0.30 6.69 -3.92
C ARG A 206 -0.80 5.26 -4.12
N VAL A 207 -0.13 4.30 -3.47
CA VAL A 207 -0.53 2.90 -3.39
C VAL A 207 -0.47 2.44 -1.94
N LEU A 208 -1.55 1.80 -1.50
CA LEU A 208 -1.66 1.15 -0.21
C LEU A 208 -1.73 -0.35 -0.40
N LEU A 209 -0.78 -1.05 0.20
CA LEU A 209 -0.67 -2.51 0.24
C LEU A 209 -1.16 -3.00 1.61
N GLU A 210 -2.39 -3.48 1.69
CA GLU A 210 -2.97 -4.00 2.93
C GLU A 210 -2.74 -5.50 3.05
N MET A 211 -1.78 -5.89 3.88
CA MET A 211 -1.41 -7.28 4.07
C MET A 211 -2.23 -7.94 5.16
N THR A 212 -2.81 -9.08 4.84
CA THR A 212 -3.58 -9.92 5.77
C THR A 212 -3.12 -11.37 5.68
N GLY A 213 -3.32 -12.12 6.77
CA GLY A 213 -3.01 -13.55 6.84
C GLY A 213 -2.61 -13.96 8.26
N THR A 214 -2.81 -15.21 8.56
CA THR A 214 -2.48 -15.82 9.86
C THR A 214 -1.23 -16.68 9.77
N SER A 215 -0.54 -16.85 10.88
CA SER A 215 0.78 -17.48 10.99
C SER A 215 0.84 -18.99 10.68
N GLY A 216 -0.31 -19.69 10.52
CA GLY A 216 -0.30 -21.15 10.53
C GLY A 216 0.16 -21.86 9.25
N ASN A 217 0.03 -21.25 8.06
CA ASN A 217 0.30 -21.93 6.79
C ASN A 217 1.13 -21.10 5.78
N GLY A 218 1.77 -20.05 6.23
CA GLY A 218 2.55 -19.17 5.36
C GLY A 218 1.72 -18.35 4.34
N ARG A 219 0.43 -18.68 4.13
CA ARG A 219 -0.44 -18.03 3.15
C ARG A 219 -0.76 -16.59 3.57
N ARG A 220 -0.59 -15.67 2.64
CA ARG A 220 -0.85 -14.23 2.82
C ARG A 220 -1.70 -13.71 1.67
N THR A 221 -2.38 -12.60 1.95
CA THR A 221 -3.07 -11.82 0.92
C THR A 221 -2.64 -10.37 1.08
N VAL A 222 -2.25 -9.74 0.00
CA VAL A 222 -2.08 -8.30 -0.07
C VAL A 222 -3.17 -7.72 -0.96
N LYS A 223 -3.94 -6.78 -0.41
CA LYS A 223 -4.90 -5.98 -1.16
C LYS A 223 -4.19 -4.72 -1.61
N VAL A 224 -4.17 -4.48 -2.91
CA VAL A 224 -3.56 -3.31 -3.55
C VAL A 224 -4.65 -2.30 -3.82
N ILE A 225 -4.49 -1.09 -3.30
CA ILE A 225 -5.43 0.03 -3.43
C ILE A 225 -4.64 1.24 -3.91
N GLY A 226 -5.05 1.85 -5.00
CA GLY A 226 -4.40 3.06 -5.52
C GLY A 226 -5.34 3.92 -6.35
N ASN A 227 -4.95 5.17 -6.59
CA ASN A 227 -5.82 6.14 -7.24
C ASN A 227 -5.96 5.91 -8.76
N GLN A 228 -5.00 5.19 -9.38
CA GLN A 228 -4.93 4.98 -10.83
C GLN A 228 -4.94 3.49 -11.21
N ILE A 229 -5.27 2.62 -10.26
CA ILE A 229 -5.35 1.18 -10.49
C ILE A 229 -6.64 0.63 -9.93
N GLU A 230 -7.17 -0.39 -10.60
CA GLU A 230 -8.28 -1.16 -10.05
C GLU A 230 -7.84 -1.88 -8.77
N THR A 231 -8.62 -1.73 -7.71
CA THR A 231 -8.34 -2.42 -6.44
C THR A 231 -8.40 -3.93 -6.65
N HIS A 232 -7.28 -4.60 -6.40
CA HIS A 232 -7.17 -6.05 -6.54
C HIS A 232 -6.47 -6.70 -5.33
N SER A 233 -6.45 -8.01 -5.30
CA SER A 233 -5.79 -8.77 -4.23
C SER A 233 -4.90 -9.85 -4.82
N LEU A 234 -3.68 -9.95 -4.29
CA LEU A 234 -2.71 -10.98 -4.63
C LEU A 234 -2.59 -11.94 -3.45
N VAL A 235 -2.62 -13.24 -3.75
CA VAL A 235 -2.43 -14.30 -2.76
C VAL A 235 -1.07 -14.92 -2.96
N PHE A 236 -0.32 -15.10 -1.88
CA PHE A 236 1.03 -15.64 -1.94
C PHE A 236 1.38 -16.41 -0.66
N TYR A 237 2.46 -17.14 -0.71
CA TYR A 237 3.04 -17.83 0.44
C TYR A 237 4.35 -17.21 0.83
N LEU A 238 4.59 -17.10 2.15
CA LEU A 238 5.91 -16.79 2.68
C LEU A 238 6.71 -18.08 2.76
N SER A 239 7.96 -18.06 2.31
CA SER A 239 8.91 -19.15 2.43
C SER A 239 10.25 -18.63 2.95
N GLU A 240 11.06 -19.54 3.51
CA GLU A 240 12.42 -19.20 3.97
C GLU A 240 13.40 -19.05 2.81
N THR A 241 13.16 -19.73 1.70
CA THR A 241 14.05 -19.72 0.53
C THR A 241 13.74 -18.60 -0.45
N ASP A 242 12.48 -18.46 -0.85
CA ASP A 242 12.06 -17.52 -1.91
C ASP A 242 11.44 -16.24 -1.37
N LEU A 243 11.34 -16.11 -0.04
CA LEU A 243 10.64 -15.07 0.69
C LEU A 243 9.14 -15.02 0.36
N VAL A 244 8.79 -14.87 -0.91
CA VAL A 244 7.40 -14.85 -1.37
C VAL A 244 7.24 -15.69 -2.64
N THR A 245 6.21 -16.54 -2.67
CA THR A 245 5.83 -17.32 -3.84
C THR A 245 4.37 -17.03 -4.18
N LEU A 246 4.10 -16.59 -5.41
CA LEU A 246 2.74 -16.31 -5.85
C LEU A 246 1.90 -17.60 -5.78
N ALA A 247 0.70 -17.51 -5.22
CA ALA A 247 -0.22 -18.65 -5.21
C ALA A 247 -0.68 -18.98 -6.64
N PRO A 248 -0.93 -20.26 -6.95
CA PRO A 248 -1.46 -20.67 -8.24
C PRO A 248 -2.72 -19.89 -8.63
N SER A 249 -2.91 -19.61 -9.93
CA SER A 249 -4.04 -18.83 -10.45
C SER A 249 -5.41 -19.38 -10.01
N VAL A 250 -5.53 -20.69 -9.87
CA VAL A 250 -6.73 -21.35 -9.35
C VAL A 250 -7.08 -20.92 -7.91
N GLU A 251 -6.08 -20.68 -7.05
CA GLU A 251 -6.34 -20.19 -5.68
C GLU A 251 -6.68 -18.69 -5.65
N GLN A 252 -6.11 -17.91 -6.56
CA GLN A 252 -6.44 -16.49 -6.68
C GLN A 252 -7.89 -16.29 -7.14
N GLY A 253 -8.37 -17.14 -8.06
CA GLY A 253 -9.77 -17.15 -8.51
C GLY A 253 -10.77 -17.72 -7.48
N ARG A 254 -10.37 -18.72 -6.67
CA ARG A 254 -11.26 -19.40 -5.70
C ARG A 254 -11.90 -18.46 -4.67
N LYS A 255 -11.20 -17.41 -4.22
CA LYS A 255 -11.77 -16.46 -3.26
C LYS A 255 -12.81 -15.55 -3.90
N ARG A 256 -12.57 -15.09 -5.12
CA ARG A 256 -13.55 -14.30 -5.90
C ARG A 256 -14.78 -15.14 -6.23
N SER A 257 -14.59 -16.37 -6.71
CA SER A 257 -15.69 -17.31 -7.02
C SER A 257 -16.50 -17.67 -5.78
N ARG A 258 -15.87 -18.07 -4.66
CA ARG A 258 -16.58 -18.39 -3.41
C ARG A 258 -17.32 -17.18 -2.82
N ASP A 259 -16.74 -15.99 -2.87
CA ASP A 259 -17.37 -14.78 -2.37
C ASP A 259 -18.54 -14.36 -3.27
N PHE A 260 -18.42 -14.54 -4.58
CA PHE A 260 -19.48 -14.36 -5.55
C PHE A 260 -20.62 -15.34 -5.31
N GLU A 261 -20.35 -16.67 -5.27
CA GLU A 261 -21.35 -17.70 -5.04
C GLU A 261 -22.05 -17.54 -3.68
N THR A 262 -21.31 -17.18 -2.62
CA THR A 262 -21.90 -16.92 -1.31
C THR A 262 -22.86 -15.74 -1.33
N LYS A 263 -22.52 -14.67 -2.04
CA LYS A 263 -23.39 -13.49 -2.19
C LYS A 263 -24.62 -13.82 -3.03
N LYS A 264 -24.42 -14.53 -4.12
CA LYS A 264 -25.47 -15.02 -5.01
C LYS A 264 -26.47 -15.90 -4.26
N GLU A 265 -26.00 -16.90 -3.53
CA GLU A 265 -26.84 -17.79 -2.72
C GLU A 265 -27.63 -17.01 -1.65
N ARG A 266 -27.00 -16.07 -0.96
CA ARG A 266 -27.69 -15.24 0.04
C ARG A 266 -28.74 -14.34 -0.62
N ALA A 267 -28.44 -13.74 -1.78
CA ALA A 267 -29.39 -12.95 -2.53
C ALA A 267 -30.62 -13.78 -2.96
N ARG A 268 -30.40 -15.00 -3.46
CA ARG A 268 -31.49 -15.94 -3.82
C ARG A 268 -32.37 -16.27 -2.63
N LYS A 269 -31.78 -16.70 -1.51
CA LYS A 269 -32.54 -17.01 -0.27
C LYS A 269 -33.35 -15.83 0.24
N ALA A 270 -32.82 -14.62 0.14
CA ALA A 270 -33.53 -13.43 0.53
C ALA A 270 -34.69 -13.13 -0.48
N PHE A 271 -34.43 -13.29 -1.77
CA PHE A 271 -35.43 -12.98 -2.80
C PHE A 271 -36.60 -13.95 -2.76
N GLU A 272 -36.37 -15.24 -2.52
CA GLU A 272 -37.40 -16.27 -2.36
C GLU A 272 -38.37 -16.00 -1.20
N GLN A 273 -37.91 -15.28 -0.18
CA GLN A 273 -38.69 -14.95 1.02
C GLN A 273 -39.12 -13.48 1.09
N ALA A 274 -38.85 -12.73 0.01
CA ALA A 274 -39.16 -11.31 -0.05
C ALA A 274 -40.66 -11.07 -0.29
N THR A 275 -41.22 -10.14 0.45
CA THR A 275 -42.53 -9.57 0.14
C THR A 275 -42.36 -8.36 -0.79
N PRO A 276 -43.43 -7.91 -1.50
CA PRO A 276 -43.33 -6.69 -2.32
C PRO A 276 -42.79 -5.47 -1.58
N GLN A 277 -43.06 -5.37 -0.27
CA GLN A 277 -42.55 -4.27 0.57
C GLN A 277 -41.07 -4.35 0.81
N ASP A 278 -40.48 -5.56 0.82
CA ASP A 278 -39.03 -5.76 1.00
C ASP A 278 -38.26 -5.38 -0.27
N LEU A 279 -38.88 -5.38 -1.42
CA LEU A 279 -38.27 -5.09 -2.71
C LEU A 279 -38.25 -3.60 -3.08
N THR A 280 -38.91 -2.75 -2.30
CA THR A 280 -39.10 -1.31 -2.59
C THR A 280 -37.82 -0.50 -2.56
N SER A 281 -36.73 -1.01 -1.95
CA SER A 281 -35.43 -0.34 -1.93
C SER A 281 -34.32 -1.26 -1.46
N ALA A 282 -33.05 -0.90 -1.77
CA ALA A 282 -31.87 -1.61 -1.25
C ALA A 282 -31.84 -1.64 0.30
N SER A 283 -32.35 -0.61 0.96
CA SER A 283 -32.46 -0.56 2.42
C SER A 283 -33.51 -1.50 2.97
N ALA A 284 -34.69 -1.61 2.31
CA ALA A 284 -35.75 -2.55 2.68
C ALA A 284 -35.25 -3.99 2.51
N PHE A 285 -34.66 -4.31 1.37
CA PHE A 285 -34.08 -5.62 1.10
C PHE A 285 -32.92 -5.95 2.03
N GLY A 286 -32.10 -4.98 2.41
CA GLY A 286 -31.07 -5.13 3.43
C GLY A 286 -31.63 -5.49 4.82
N ARG A 287 -32.78 -4.93 5.21
CA ARG A 287 -33.45 -5.33 6.46
C ARG A 287 -33.95 -6.78 6.40
N LEU A 288 -34.41 -7.24 5.24
CA LEU A 288 -34.75 -8.65 5.04
C LEU A 288 -33.54 -9.56 5.23
N PHE A 289 -32.41 -9.24 4.62
CA PHE A 289 -31.16 -9.99 4.85
C PHE A 289 -30.81 -10.14 6.33
N PHE A 290 -31.00 -9.09 7.10
CA PHE A 290 -30.75 -9.14 8.54
C PHE A 290 -31.76 -10.02 9.27
N ARG A 291 -33.05 -9.89 8.98
CA ARG A 291 -34.11 -10.74 9.57
C ARG A 291 -33.91 -12.23 9.29
N LEU A 292 -33.38 -12.57 8.12
CA LEU A 292 -33.10 -13.94 7.71
C LEU A 292 -31.75 -14.47 8.25
N GLY A 293 -31.03 -13.70 9.06
CA GLY A 293 -29.71 -14.08 9.59
C GLY A 293 -28.61 -14.21 8.52
N LEU A 294 -28.81 -13.67 7.31
CA LEU A 294 -27.84 -13.71 6.21
C LEU A 294 -26.72 -12.68 6.36
N SER A 295 -26.79 -11.83 7.36
CA SER A 295 -25.80 -10.82 7.72
C SER A 295 -25.75 -10.61 9.24
N LYS A 296 -24.57 -10.22 9.74
CA LYS A 296 -24.29 -10.05 11.16
C LYS A 296 -24.86 -8.77 11.78
N SER A 297 -25.19 -7.77 10.97
CA SER A 297 -25.74 -6.49 11.42
C SER A 297 -26.50 -5.81 10.30
N GLN A 298 -27.45 -4.94 10.64
CA GLN A 298 -28.26 -4.20 9.66
C GLN A 298 -27.41 -3.31 8.72
N PRO A 299 -26.41 -2.56 9.20
CA PRO A 299 -25.54 -1.81 8.28
C PRO A 299 -24.73 -2.70 7.32
N SER A 300 -24.30 -3.87 7.77
CA SER A 300 -23.59 -4.82 6.90
C SER A 300 -24.49 -5.48 5.87
N SER A 301 -25.80 -5.60 6.15
CA SER A 301 -26.80 -6.10 5.22
C SER A 301 -27.02 -5.15 4.05
N ILE A 302 -27.13 -3.86 4.31
CA ILE A 302 -27.28 -2.84 3.25
C ILE A 302 -26.05 -2.83 2.34
N LYS A 303 -24.84 -2.87 2.92
CA LYS A 303 -23.61 -3.01 2.15
C LYS A 303 -23.55 -4.30 1.33
N MET A 304 -24.11 -5.40 1.84
CA MET A 304 -24.19 -6.66 1.11
C MET A 304 -25.08 -6.54 -0.12
N VAL A 305 -26.27 -5.92 0.01
CA VAL A 305 -27.17 -5.66 -1.11
C VAL A 305 -26.50 -4.78 -2.16
N GLN A 306 -25.85 -3.70 -1.76
CA GLN A 306 -25.08 -2.84 -2.68
C GLN A 306 -24.03 -3.64 -3.47
N ARG A 307 -23.28 -4.51 -2.79
CA ARG A 307 -22.31 -5.38 -3.46
C ARG A 307 -22.95 -6.41 -4.40
N CYS A 308 -24.13 -6.91 -4.08
CA CYS A 308 -24.89 -7.77 -5.00
C CYS A 308 -25.33 -7.02 -6.25
N ILE A 309 -25.63 -5.72 -6.13
CA ILE A 309 -25.93 -4.85 -7.29
C ILE A 309 -24.67 -4.62 -8.11
N GLU A 310 -23.55 -4.26 -7.48
CA GLU A 310 -22.26 -4.03 -8.16
C GLU A 310 -21.78 -5.23 -8.99
N ILE A 311 -22.02 -6.45 -8.53
CA ILE A 311 -21.63 -7.68 -9.25
C ILE A 311 -22.73 -8.23 -10.18
N GLY A 312 -23.83 -7.50 -10.35
CA GLY A 312 -24.91 -7.84 -11.26
C GLY A 312 -25.79 -9.03 -10.83
N VAL A 313 -25.71 -9.46 -9.56
CA VAL A 313 -26.65 -10.46 -8.99
C VAL A 313 -28.02 -9.84 -8.75
N LEU A 314 -28.06 -8.58 -8.34
CA LEU A 314 -29.27 -7.79 -8.19
C LEU A 314 -29.17 -6.54 -9.07
N ILE A 315 -30.28 -5.96 -9.42
CA ILE A 315 -30.39 -4.63 -10.03
C ILE A 315 -31.37 -3.77 -9.24
N SER A 316 -31.14 -2.46 -9.25
CA SER A 316 -32.09 -1.49 -8.74
C SER A 316 -32.68 -0.74 -9.93
N LYS A 317 -33.97 -0.93 -10.21
CA LYS A 317 -34.69 -0.26 -11.28
C LYS A 317 -35.87 0.50 -10.68
N ASP A 318 -35.95 1.79 -10.94
CA ASP A 318 -36.98 2.69 -10.38
C ASP A 318 -37.10 2.66 -8.85
N GLY A 319 -35.95 2.37 -8.18
CA GLY A 319 -35.85 2.21 -6.73
C GLY A 319 -36.10 0.79 -6.23
N GLU A 320 -36.74 -0.07 -7.01
CA GLU A 320 -37.04 -1.46 -6.65
C GLU A 320 -35.86 -2.40 -6.90
N ILE A 321 -35.76 -3.45 -6.08
CA ILE A 321 -34.77 -4.50 -6.20
C ILE A 321 -35.32 -5.65 -7.03
N GLN A 322 -34.60 -6.03 -8.07
CA GLN A 322 -34.94 -7.09 -9.00
C GLN A 322 -33.74 -8.04 -9.20
N PRO A 323 -33.97 -9.29 -9.67
CA PRO A 323 -32.89 -10.17 -10.10
C PRO A 323 -32.06 -9.52 -11.20
N GLY A 324 -30.75 -9.57 -11.07
CA GLY A 324 -29.80 -9.08 -12.08
C GLY A 324 -29.40 -10.16 -13.08
N PRO A 325 -28.60 -9.79 -14.09
CA PRO A 325 -28.17 -10.72 -15.15
C PRO A 325 -27.35 -11.91 -14.62
N ASN A 326 -26.74 -11.79 -13.46
CA ASN A 326 -25.94 -12.84 -12.84
C ASN A 326 -26.71 -13.60 -11.73
N PHE A 327 -28.03 -13.43 -11.65
CA PHE A 327 -28.84 -14.05 -10.61
C PHE A 327 -28.99 -15.56 -10.80
N ASP A 328 -29.17 -16.02 -12.05
CA ASP A 328 -29.46 -17.41 -12.42
C ASP A 328 -28.32 -18.19 -13.10
N ILE A 329 -27.18 -17.57 -13.31
CA ILE A 329 -26.00 -18.19 -13.92
C ILE A 329 -25.25 -19.07 -12.93
#